data_538f1ce0fcb5ec2c67ae2dbb187d21fa
#
_entry.id   538f1ce0fcb5ec2c67ae2dbb187d21fa
#
_cell.length_a   1.000
_cell.length_b   1.000
_cell.length_c   1.000
_cell.angle_alpha   90.00
_cell.angle_beta   90.00
_cell.angle_gamma   90.00
#
_symmetry.space_group_name_H-M   'P 1'
#
loop_
_entity.id
_entity.type
_entity.pdbx_description
1 polymer ?
#
loop_
_entity_poly.entity_id
_entity_poly.type
_entity_poly.pdbx_seq_one_letter_code
_entity_poly.pdbx_strand_id
1 'polypeptide(L)'
;MDSNSPSEGKSFSISFDETQLAQLGHIGRIAVERAAELTAIELWANVKKEAPTDHGRLAGSFEMEKRGPISYAVSTAVEYALVVQEGSRAHIIEPVNRRALYWEGADHPVYRVRHPGTKANPYVDRSISATEGRLEEFAMRAIREAESGAIV
;
A
#
# COMPACT_ATOMS: atom_id res chain seq x y z
N MET A 1 -3.70 12.21 -31.18
CA MET A 1 -2.44 12.10 -30.42
C MET A 1 -2.80 11.63 -29.03
N ASP A 2 -2.64 10.34 -28.84
CA ASP A 2 -3.15 9.61 -27.68
C ASP A 2 -2.08 9.61 -26.59
N SER A 3 -2.26 10.44 -25.58
CA SER A 3 -1.51 10.34 -24.36
C SER A 3 -2.24 9.41 -23.37
N ASN A 4 -2.12 8.12 -23.62
CA ASN A 4 -2.47 7.11 -22.63
C ASN A 4 -1.34 7.04 -21.60
N SER A 5 -1.38 7.89 -20.60
CA SER A 5 -0.56 7.73 -19.42
C SER A 5 -1.13 6.58 -18.61
N PRO A 6 -0.32 5.53 -18.31
CA PRO A 6 -0.76 4.51 -17.38
C PRO A 6 -1.05 5.19 -16.02
N SER A 7 -2.19 4.86 -15.44
CA SER A 7 -2.56 5.29 -14.10
C SER A 7 -1.45 4.87 -13.14
N GLU A 8 -0.66 5.84 -12.69
CA GLU A 8 0.31 5.62 -11.62
C GLU A 8 -0.47 5.20 -10.37
N GLY A 9 -0.44 3.92 -10.07
CA GLY A 9 -0.94 3.40 -8.82
C GLY A 9 -0.22 4.14 -7.69
N LYS A 10 -0.96 4.64 -6.71
CA LYS A 10 -0.35 5.27 -5.52
C LYS A 10 0.56 4.24 -4.86
N SER A 11 1.85 4.47 -4.94
CA SER A 11 2.87 3.74 -4.20
C SER A 11 3.30 4.56 -3.00
N PHE A 12 3.38 3.91 -1.84
CA PHE A 12 3.92 4.52 -0.64
C PHE A 12 5.36 4.03 -0.48
N SER A 13 6.28 4.96 -0.34
CA SER A 13 7.67 4.65 -0.05
C SER A 13 8.08 5.28 1.26
N ILE A 14 8.73 4.50 2.12
CA ILE A 14 9.44 5.00 3.29
C ILE A 14 10.88 5.14 2.86
N SER A 15 11.40 6.37 2.87
CA SER A 15 12.81 6.64 2.59
C SER A 15 13.40 7.48 3.72
N PHE A 16 14.61 7.14 4.13
CA PHE A 16 15.42 7.95 5.02
C PHE A 16 16.45 8.73 4.21
N ASP A 17 17.01 9.80 4.79
CA ASP A 17 18.04 10.59 4.14
C ASP A 17 19.34 9.77 4.05
N GLU A 18 19.71 9.33 2.85
CA GLU A 18 20.91 8.54 2.59
C GLU A 18 22.20 9.32 2.90
N THR A 19 22.17 10.66 2.90
CA THR A 19 23.36 11.48 3.20
C THR A 19 23.73 11.39 4.68
N GLN A 20 22.75 11.26 5.56
CA GLN A 20 22.99 11.05 6.99
C GLN A 20 23.47 9.63 7.28
N LEU A 21 23.04 8.65 6.50
CA LEU A 21 23.44 7.26 6.64
C LEU A 21 24.95 7.07 6.46
N ALA A 22 25.56 7.81 5.54
CA ALA A 22 27.00 7.74 5.27
C ALA A 22 27.86 8.24 6.46
N GLN A 23 27.31 9.03 7.35
CA GLN A 23 27.99 9.56 8.55
C GLN A 23 27.93 8.60 9.75
N LEU A 24 27.06 7.59 9.68
CA LEU A 24 26.94 6.59 10.74
C LEU A 24 28.09 5.58 10.67
N GLY A 25 28.57 5.14 11.83
CA GLY A 25 29.47 3.99 11.92
C GLY A 25 28.77 2.70 11.45
N HIS A 26 29.55 1.63 11.32
CA HIS A 26 29.07 0.35 10.80
C HIS A 26 27.80 -0.17 11.53
N ILE A 27 27.83 -0.19 12.86
CA ILE A 27 26.70 -0.62 13.70
C ILE A 27 25.47 0.26 13.47
N GLY A 28 25.66 1.58 13.38
CA GLY A 28 24.56 2.52 13.12
C GLY A 28 23.88 2.28 11.78
N ARG A 29 24.64 2.00 10.73
CA ARG A 29 24.07 1.69 9.39
C ARG A 29 23.23 0.41 9.42
N ILE A 30 23.76 -0.65 10.02
CA ILE A 30 23.05 -1.92 10.17
C ILE A 30 21.74 -1.72 10.96
N ALA A 31 21.79 -0.94 12.04
CA ALA A 31 20.60 -0.66 12.84
C ALA A 31 19.54 0.11 12.04
N VAL A 32 19.92 1.13 11.26
CA VAL A 32 18.98 1.89 10.42
C VAL A 32 18.39 1.04 9.30
N GLU A 33 19.19 0.23 8.63
CA GLU A 33 18.71 -0.70 7.60
C GLU A 33 17.70 -1.70 8.18
N ARG A 34 17.99 -2.22 9.36
CA ARG A 34 17.09 -3.15 10.06
C ARG A 34 15.80 -2.48 10.53
N ALA A 35 15.87 -1.26 11.06
CA ALA A 35 14.68 -0.50 11.44
C ALA A 35 13.79 -0.21 10.23
N ALA A 36 14.36 0.15 9.09
CA ALA A 36 13.62 0.36 7.84
C ALA A 36 12.93 -0.92 7.38
N GLU A 37 13.60 -2.07 7.45
CA GLU A 37 13.02 -3.37 7.11
C GLU A 37 11.83 -3.73 8.02
N LEU A 38 12.00 -3.61 9.34
CA LEU A 38 10.95 -3.87 10.31
C LEU A 38 9.72 -2.98 10.08
N THR A 39 9.96 -1.69 9.80
CA THR A 39 8.90 -0.73 9.50
C THR A 39 8.15 -1.11 8.22
N ALA A 40 8.86 -1.52 7.17
CA ALA A 40 8.26 -1.93 5.90
C ALA A 40 7.41 -3.20 6.05
N ILE A 41 7.90 -4.20 6.79
CA ILE A 41 7.17 -5.44 7.09
C ILE A 41 5.88 -5.11 7.86
N GLU A 42 5.96 -4.25 8.87
CA GLU A 42 4.78 -3.84 9.65
C GLU A 42 3.77 -3.09 8.79
N LEU A 43 4.21 -2.15 7.95
CA LEU A 43 3.32 -1.43 7.04
C LEU A 43 2.62 -2.39 6.08
N TRP A 44 3.37 -3.32 5.49
CA TRP A 44 2.81 -4.33 4.59
C TRP A 44 1.77 -5.21 5.29
N ALA A 45 2.04 -5.65 6.52
CA ALA A 45 1.10 -6.43 7.32
C ALA A 45 -0.16 -5.61 7.67
N ASN A 46 0.01 -4.36 8.08
CA ASN A 46 -1.11 -3.47 8.44
C ASN A 46 -1.99 -3.15 7.23
N VAL A 47 -1.42 -2.86 6.06
CA VAL A 47 -2.21 -2.60 4.84
C VAL A 47 -3.04 -3.82 4.45
N LYS A 48 -2.48 -5.02 4.55
CA LYS A 48 -3.21 -6.27 4.29
C LYS A 48 -4.33 -6.52 5.29
N LYS A 49 -4.12 -6.17 6.55
CA LYS A 49 -5.09 -6.31 7.64
C LYS A 49 -6.24 -5.31 7.52
N GLU A 50 -5.92 -4.05 7.20
CA GLU A 50 -6.87 -2.94 7.12
C GLU A 50 -7.64 -2.88 5.79
N ALA A 51 -7.11 -3.51 4.74
CA ALA A 51 -7.78 -3.59 3.45
C ALA A 51 -9.10 -4.36 3.57
N PRO A 52 -10.17 -3.91 2.89
CA PRO A 52 -11.44 -4.64 2.86
C PRO A 52 -11.27 -6.07 2.37
N THR A 53 -11.96 -6.99 3.04
CA THR A 53 -11.83 -8.43 2.80
C THR A 53 -12.84 -9.00 1.80
N ASP A 54 -13.62 -8.16 1.10
CA ASP A 54 -14.51 -8.63 0.05
C ASP A 54 -13.74 -9.49 -0.96
N HIS A 55 -13.91 -10.79 -0.86
CA HIS A 55 -13.20 -11.85 -1.58
C HIS A 55 -11.66 -11.90 -1.36
N GLY A 56 -11.08 -11.11 -0.46
CA GLY A 56 -9.65 -11.15 -0.10
C GLY A 56 -8.67 -10.71 -1.20
N ARG A 57 -9.15 -10.37 -2.40
CA ARG A 57 -8.30 -10.05 -3.56
C ARG A 57 -7.42 -8.82 -3.31
N LEU A 58 -7.97 -7.75 -2.76
CA LEU A 58 -7.20 -6.53 -2.48
C LEU A 58 -6.16 -6.78 -1.39
N ALA A 59 -6.55 -7.36 -0.25
CA ALA A 59 -5.65 -7.68 0.84
C ALA A 59 -4.51 -8.62 0.41
N GLY A 60 -4.80 -9.59 -0.46
CA GLY A 60 -3.82 -10.54 -1.00
C GLY A 60 -2.89 -9.98 -2.07
N SER A 61 -3.21 -8.83 -2.67
CA SER A 61 -2.47 -8.27 -3.80
C SER A 61 -1.32 -7.34 -3.41
N PHE A 62 -1.17 -7.00 -2.12
CA PHE A 62 -0.10 -6.13 -1.67
C PHE A 62 1.25 -6.85 -1.68
N GLU A 63 2.20 -6.24 -2.35
CA GLU A 63 3.59 -6.69 -2.43
C GLU A 63 4.50 -5.67 -1.76
N MET A 64 5.58 -6.17 -1.14
CA MET A 64 6.64 -5.36 -0.58
C MET A 64 7.92 -5.58 -1.39
N GLU A 65 8.51 -4.50 -1.87
CA GLU A 65 9.75 -4.50 -2.65
C GLU A 65 10.84 -3.70 -1.94
N LYS A 66 12.02 -4.27 -1.79
CA LYS A 66 13.20 -3.52 -1.35
C LYS A 66 13.80 -2.79 -2.54
N ARG A 67 13.88 -1.46 -2.47
CA ARG A 67 14.42 -0.58 -3.53
C ARG A 67 15.80 -0.03 -3.22
N GLY A 68 16.26 -0.15 -1.98
CA GLY A 68 17.56 0.29 -1.54
C GLY A 68 17.85 -0.18 -0.12
N PRO A 69 19.00 0.17 0.47
CA PRO A 69 19.38 -0.26 1.81
C PRO A 69 18.31 0.08 2.87
N ILE A 70 17.74 1.26 2.76
CA ILE A 70 16.74 1.82 3.68
C ILE A 70 15.43 2.24 2.97
N SER A 71 15.24 1.80 1.73
CA SER A 71 14.09 2.15 0.90
C SER A 71 13.27 0.92 0.54
N TYR A 72 11.98 0.97 0.85
CA TYR A 72 11.01 -0.08 0.56
C TYR A 72 9.76 0.53 -0.06
N ALA A 73 9.10 -0.23 -0.92
CA ALA A 73 7.79 0.12 -1.46
C ALA A 73 6.78 -0.96 -1.11
N VAL A 74 5.60 -0.55 -0.67
CA VAL A 74 4.42 -1.42 -0.53
C VAL A 74 3.41 -0.98 -1.57
N SER A 75 3.05 -1.84 -2.49
CA SER A 75 2.22 -1.52 -3.65
C SER A 75 1.21 -2.61 -3.97
N THR A 76 0.21 -2.25 -4.76
CA THR A 76 -0.76 -3.19 -5.34
C THR A 76 -1.05 -2.81 -6.78
N ALA A 77 -1.21 -3.81 -7.64
CA ALA A 77 -1.64 -3.64 -9.03
C ALA A 77 -3.17 -3.66 -9.20
N VAL A 78 -3.92 -3.74 -8.10
CA VAL A 78 -5.38 -3.80 -8.17
C VAL A 78 -5.96 -2.41 -8.46
N GLU A 79 -6.57 -2.26 -9.63
CA GLU A 79 -7.06 -0.98 -10.16
C GLU A 79 -8.07 -0.27 -9.25
N TYR A 80 -8.92 -1.01 -8.55
CA TYR A 80 -9.92 -0.42 -7.66
C TYR A 80 -9.38 -0.03 -6.27
N ALA A 81 -8.11 -0.30 -5.96
CA ALA A 81 -7.51 0.00 -4.66
C ALA A 81 -7.65 1.48 -4.27
N LEU A 82 -7.45 2.39 -5.24
CA LEU A 82 -7.62 3.82 -5.06
C LEU A 82 -9.08 4.22 -4.81
N VAL A 83 -10.02 3.60 -5.54
CA VAL A 83 -11.45 3.86 -5.36
C VAL A 83 -11.92 3.42 -3.98
N VAL A 84 -11.38 2.32 -3.46
CA VAL A 84 -11.65 1.87 -2.09
C VAL A 84 -11.11 2.87 -1.06
N GLN A 85 -9.89 3.34 -1.25
CA GLN A 85 -9.22 4.29 -0.34
C GLN A 85 -9.95 5.64 -0.29
N GLU A 86 -10.24 6.23 -1.46
CA GLU A 86 -10.73 7.60 -1.59
C GLU A 86 -12.25 7.69 -1.78
N GLY A 87 -12.87 6.56 -2.08
CA GLY A 87 -14.26 6.53 -2.50
C GLY A 87 -14.44 7.00 -3.95
N SER A 88 -15.68 7.02 -4.40
CA SER A 88 -16.04 7.58 -5.71
C SER A 88 -17.35 8.37 -5.63
N ARG A 89 -17.46 9.37 -6.48
CA ARG A 89 -18.72 10.11 -6.64
C ARG A 89 -19.74 9.27 -7.39
N ALA A 90 -21.00 9.65 -7.28
CA ALA A 90 -22.06 9.08 -8.10
C ALA A 90 -21.74 9.29 -9.59
N HIS A 91 -21.85 8.23 -10.38
CA HIS A 91 -21.55 8.23 -11.81
C HIS A 91 -22.46 7.26 -12.58
N ILE A 92 -22.39 7.35 -13.88
CA ILE A 92 -23.14 6.47 -14.75
C ILE A 92 -22.18 5.42 -15.31
N ILE A 93 -22.60 4.16 -15.25
CA ILE A 93 -21.88 3.03 -15.83
C ILE A 93 -22.59 2.62 -17.11
N GLU A 94 -21.84 2.58 -18.21
CA GLU A 94 -22.29 2.09 -19.52
C GLU A 94 -21.36 0.97 -19.99
N PRO A 95 -21.85 -0.01 -20.76
CA PRO A 95 -21.01 -1.08 -21.26
C PRO A 95 -20.03 -0.56 -22.32
N VAL A 96 -18.74 -0.88 -22.16
CA VAL A 96 -17.69 -0.46 -23.12
C VAL A 96 -17.52 -1.48 -24.25
N ASN A 97 -17.44 -2.77 -23.89
CA ASN A 97 -17.13 -3.86 -24.83
C ASN A 97 -18.27 -4.88 -25.01
N ARG A 98 -19.41 -4.63 -24.41
CA ARG A 98 -20.59 -5.50 -24.46
C ARG A 98 -21.83 -4.68 -24.78
N ARG A 99 -22.88 -5.37 -25.23
CA ARG A 99 -24.16 -4.71 -25.59
C ARG A 99 -24.94 -4.27 -24.35
N ALA A 100 -24.72 -4.88 -23.20
CA ALA A 100 -25.42 -4.58 -21.95
C ALA A 100 -24.58 -4.97 -20.73
N LEU A 101 -24.92 -4.40 -19.59
CA LEU A 101 -24.39 -4.74 -18.27
C LEU A 101 -25.27 -5.83 -17.67
N TYR A 102 -24.62 -6.81 -17.01
CA TYR A 102 -25.29 -7.85 -16.25
C TYR A 102 -24.43 -8.21 -15.03
N TRP A 103 -25.07 -8.39 -13.89
CA TRP A 103 -24.41 -8.84 -12.65
C TRP A 103 -25.33 -9.83 -11.94
N GLU A 104 -24.76 -10.64 -11.05
CA GLU A 104 -25.51 -11.59 -10.24
C GLU A 104 -26.55 -10.86 -9.38
N GLY A 105 -27.81 -11.28 -9.50
CA GLY A 105 -28.97 -10.62 -8.86
C GLY A 105 -29.66 -9.54 -9.70
N ALA A 106 -29.19 -9.27 -10.92
CA ALA A 106 -29.92 -8.42 -11.85
C ALA A 106 -31.06 -9.21 -12.54
N ASP A 107 -32.28 -8.65 -12.57
CA ASP A 107 -33.45 -9.29 -13.20
C ASP A 107 -33.29 -9.39 -14.71
N HIS A 108 -32.58 -8.45 -15.34
CA HIS A 108 -32.34 -8.41 -16.78
C HIS A 108 -31.11 -7.57 -17.13
N PRO A 109 -30.49 -7.77 -18.32
CA PRO A 109 -29.41 -6.92 -18.79
C PRO A 109 -29.87 -5.47 -18.99
N VAL A 110 -29.05 -4.51 -18.56
CA VAL A 110 -29.32 -3.08 -18.66
C VAL A 110 -28.23 -2.35 -19.46
N TYR A 111 -28.63 -1.30 -20.18
CA TYR A 111 -27.69 -0.51 -20.98
C TYR A 111 -26.99 0.59 -20.18
N ARG A 112 -27.55 0.93 -19.01
CA ARG A 112 -27.07 2.06 -18.22
C ARG A 112 -27.46 1.89 -16.76
N VAL A 113 -26.50 2.10 -15.86
CA VAL A 113 -26.73 2.05 -14.41
C VAL A 113 -26.22 3.33 -13.77
N ARG A 114 -27.02 3.93 -12.91
CA ARG A 114 -26.59 5.01 -12.05
C ARG A 114 -25.99 4.42 -10.79
N HIS A 115 -24.65 4.44 -10.71
CA HIS A 115 -23.94 4.03 -9.51
C HIS A 115 -23.94 5.17 -8.48
N PRO A 116 -24.34 4.94 -7.23
CA PRO A 116 -24.44 6.00 -6.22
C PRO A 116 -23.07 6.53 -5.75
N GLY A 117 -21.98 5.90 -6.17
CA GLY A 117 -20.64 6.12 -5.67
C GLY A 117 -20.27 5.14 -4.57
N THR A 118 -19.02 5.19 -4.14
CA THR A 118 -18.48 4.34 -3.09
C THR A 118 -18.01 5.24 -1.94
N LYS A 119 -18.36 4.91 -0.70
CA LYS A 119 -17.85 5.61 0.47
C LYS A 119 -16.35 5.34 0.62
N ALA A 120 -15.56 6.37 0.91
CA ALA A 120 -14.14 6.25 1.18
C ALA A 120 -13.88 5.34 2.41
N ASN A 121 -12.88 4.49 2.28
CA ASN A 121 -12.33 3.68 3.35
C ASN A 121 -10.81 3.89 3.39
N PRO A 122 -10.30 4.85 4.18
CA PRO A 122 -8.88 5.22 4.20
C PRO A 122 -8.02 4.18 4.94
N TYR A 123 -8.00 2.96 4.43
CA TYR A 123 -7.29 1.82 5.01
C TYR A 123 -5.77 2.01 4.98
N VAL A 124 -5.24 2.68 3.96
CA VAL A 124 -3.81 2.97 3.85
C VAL A 124 -3.38 3.97 4.93
N ASP A 125 -4.16 5.05 5.12
CA ASP A 125 -3.84 6.08 6.13
C ASP A 125 -3.87 5.50 7.54
N ARG A 126 -4.84 4.62 7.82
CA ARG A 126 -4.88 3.90 9.11
C ARG A 126 -3.66 2.99 9.30
N SER A 127 -3.23 2.31 8.24
CA SER A 127 -2.06 1.43 8.27
C SER A 127 -0.77 2.20 8.51
N ILE A 128 -0.63 3.37 7.87
CA ILE A 128 0.51 4.27 8.09
C ILE A 128 0.54 4.73 9.54
N SER A 129 -0.57 5.27 10.05
CA SER A 129 -0.65 5.77 11.43
C SER A 129 -0.35 4.67 12.47
N ALA A 130 -0.85 3.45 12.24
CA ALA A 130 -0.56 2.31 13.11
C ALA A 130 0.94 1.94 13.09
N THR A 131 1.57 2.01 11.92
CA THR A 131 3.00 1.72 11.76
C THR A 131 3.86 2.82 12.40
N GLU A 132 3.50 4.10 12.20
CA GLU A 132 4.20 5.25 12.81
C GLU A 132 4.23 5.14 14.34
N GLY A 133 3.15 4.70 14.95
CA GLY A 133 3.09 4.48 16.41
C GLY A 133 4.08 3.46 16.96
N ARG A 134 4.72 2.66 16.09
CA ARG A 134 5.68 1.62 16.48
C ARG A 134 7.14 1.90 16.06
N LEU A 135 7.41 3.04 15.43
CA LEU A 135 8.73 3.36 14.90
C LEU A 135 9.82 3.33 15.98
N GLU A 136 9.54 3.84 17.19
CA GLU A 136 10.49 3.81 18.31
C GLU A 136 10.83 2.38 18.73
N GLU A 137 9.81 1.50 18.81
CA GLU A 137 10.00 0.08 19.12
C GLU A 137 10.94 -0.59 18.11
N PHE A 138 10.73 -0.34 16.81
CA PHE A 138 11.55 -0.89 15.74
C PHE A 138 12.98 -0.36 15.78
N ALA A 139 13.16 0.94 16.02
CA ALA A 139 14.48 1.54 16.15
C ALA A 139 15.25 0.93 17.34
N MET A 140 14.64 0.83 18.51
CA MET A 140 15.24 0.24 19.69
C MET A 140 15.56 -1.24 19.52
N ARG A 141 14.71 -1.98 18.84
CA ARG A 141 14.94 -3.38 18.51
C ARG A 141 16.13 -3.54 17.56
N ALA A 142 16.18 -2.75 16.50
CA ALA A 142 17.25 -2.80 15.51
C ALA A 142 18.63 -2.44 16.12
N ILE A 143 18.67 -1.46 17.01
CA ILE A 143 19.90 -1.10 17.75
C ILE A 143 20.39 -2.30 18.59
N ARG A 144 19.51 -2.92 19.37
CA ARG A 144 19.87 -4.10 20.17
C ARG A 144 20.35 -5.27 19.32
N GLU A 145 19.70 -5.53 18.19
CA GLU A 145 20.10 -6.60 17.26
C GLU A 145 21.47 -6.32 16.63
N ALA A 146 21.76 -5.06 16.27
CA ALA A 146 23.04 -4.65 15.72
C ALA A 146 24.19 -4.71 16.76
N GLU A 147 23.96 -4.25 17.98
CA GLU A 147 24.95 -4.27 19.06
C GLU A 147 25.30 -5.70 19.52
N SER A 148 24.31 -6.60 19.49
CA SER A 148 24.52 -8.01 19.85
C SER A 148 25.20 -8.84 18.75
N GLY A 149 25.38 -8.29 17.56
CA GLY A 149 25.87 -9.03 16.40
C GLY A 149 24.88 -10.05 15.83
N ALA A 150 23.62 -9.95 16.20
CA ALA A 150 22.55 -10.81 15.67
C ALA A 150 22.23 -10.53 14.18
N ILE A 151 22.62 -9.35 13.71
CA ILE A 151 22.54 -8.91 12.32
C ILE A 151 23.88 -8.33 11.89
N VAL A 152 24.27 -8.57 10.64
CA VAL A 152 25.55 -8.14 10.05
C VAL A 152 25.31 -7.52 8.67
#